data_b20adbbdd03aa256426aaffe2255d8ba
#
_entry.id   b20adbbdd03aa256426aaffe2255d8ba
#
_cell.length_a   1.000
_cell.length_b   1.000
_cell.length_c   1.000
_cell.angle_alpha   90.00
_cell.angle_beta   90.00
_cell.angle_gamma   90.00
#
_symmetry.space_group_name_H-M   'P 1'
#
loop_
_entity.id
_entity.type
_entity.pdbx_description
1 polymer ?
#
loop_
_entity_poly.entity_id
_entity_poly.type
_entity_poly.pdbx_seq_one_letter_code
_entity_poly.pdbx_strand_id
1 'polypeptide(L)'
;MSNIADRVRTAQDKDGMLRRALERIIQLYTDKSHFVYELLQNAEDAEAKDIKFIQHADHLEVLHDGKPFTSANLQGLCDIGKSDKVDNLNQIGEFGVGFKSVFGICDTVLLYSDPSRYTGKIEGDAVPFAVEIKDFTRPEDIPEEPIPRPYTTRFVFPFAVGHTFSGFKTLPALIDTLARKLQNLGITTLLFMKHLELIEYEIDTDEEPITGEYLLEKDGINDHSSLVSALGVSEKEKADPDDAEIISYLMFSRKLDKYPLRTVDIAFPVKEERGVYQCIKAPNPYVSVYFPTETESKLDFIVQGPFRTTPNRSSIPSNDADNVYLAKETAILLRESILEMKADGRLNMSFVKALPIDEDRFDTFGLFLPLYETVRDLFRSTAVIPTKAGKYVHLKYAKIARQERLATVFSDELLTQLINNGGKYCWLPTFLTETNREYKHVLDYMTGELGVQVIRPEDLRSFFASNPKFLPAQSIDWLVDLYGIFENIPGAFSKSRYETNMTTANIVKTATGTFVAPFRREGKTYIPNVFLPSPKIRSADINFVDATLYERCRHFFDDILQLQKPNEYEFLIKDIKKR
;
A
#
# COMPACT_ATOMS: atom_id res chain seq x y z
N MET A 1 47.76 -1.77 -30.55
CA MET A 1 46.46 -1.42 -29.95
C MET A 1 46.59 -0.02 -29.37
N SER A 2 45.67 0.89 -29.64
CA SER A 2 45.70 2.24 -29.07
C SER A 2 45.36 2.14 -27.60
N ASN A 3 46.21 2.61 -26.75
CA ASN A 3 46.06 2.61 -25.29
C ASN A 3 44.82 3.43 -24.91
N ILE A 4 43.84 2.86 -24.18
CA ILE A 4 42.60 3.56 -23.87
C ILE A 4 42.85 4.68 -22.87
N ALA A 5 43.81 4.53 -21.97
CA ALA A 5 44.18 5.56 -20.97
C ALA A 5 44.69 6.84 -21.65
N ASP A 6 45.40 6.73 -22.80
CA ASP A 6 45.89 7.88 -23.56
C ASP A 6 44.78 8.72 -24.21
N ARG A 7 43.57 8.15 -24.38
CA ARG A 7 42.43 8.84 -24.97
C ARG A 7 41.66 9.67 -23.95
N VAL A 8 41.86 9.42 -22.64
CA VAL A 8 41.17 10.07 -21.56
C VAL A 8 41.93 11.34 -21.16
N ARG A 9 41.23 12.49 -21.27
CA ARG A 9 41.79 13.76 -20.82
C ARG A 9 41.56 13.91 -19.30
N THR A 10 42.62 13.74 -18.52
CA THR A 10 42.53 13.89 -17.06
C THR A 10 42.53 15.37 -16.63
N ALA A 11 41.70 15.70 -15.65
CA ALA A 11 41.73 17.00 -15.01
C ALA A 11 43.04 17.13 -14.20
N GLN A 12 43.83 18.21 -14.42
CA GLN A 12 44.99 18.49 -13.59
C GLN A 12 44.52 19.21 -12.32
N ASP A 13 44.67 18.58 -11.16
CA ASP A 13 44.45 19.23 -9.86
C ASP A 13 45.68 20.09 -9.52
N LYS A 14 45.69 21.31 -10.06
CA LYS A 14 46.84 22.25 -9.88
C LYS A 14 47.03 22.73 -8.45
N ASP A 15 45.96 22.68 -7.60
CA ASP A 15 45.98 23.31 -6.26
C ASP A 15 45.41 22.41 -5.15
N GLY A 16 45.20 21.12 -5.35
CA GLY A 16 44.53 20.23 -4.40
C GLY A 16 43.08 20.62 -4.11
N MET A 17 42.49 21.48 -4.95
CA MET A 17 41.12 21.96 -4.77
C MET A 17 40.11 20.86 -5.04
N LEU A 18 40.35 20.07 -6.09
CA LEU A 18 39.52 18.92 -6.47
C LEU A 18 39.53 17.88 -5.36
N ARG A 19 40.71 17.57 -4.82
CA ARG A 19 40.86 16.62 -3.72
C ARG A 19 40.07 17.07 -2.49
N ARG A 20 40.17 18.35 -2.09
CA ARG A 20 39.41 18.93 -0.96
C ARG A 20 37.89 18.93 -1.19
N ALA A 21 37.43 19.11 -2.43
CA ALA A 21 36.03 19.03 -2.77
C ALA A 21 35.49 17.60 -2.60
N LEU A 22 36.24 16.59 -3.06
CA LEU A 22 35.91 15.17 -2.88
C LEU A 22 35.92 14.76 -1.41
N GLU A 23 36.91 15.20 -0.61
CA GLU A 23 36.94 14.98 0.83
C GLU A 23 35.64 15.43 1.50
N ARG A 24 35.14 16.60 1.15
CA ARG A 24 33.90 17.13 1.69
C ARG A 24 32.69 16.28 1.24
N ILE A 25 32.66 15.83 0.00
CA ILE A 25 31.55 15.03 -0.55
C ILE A 25 31.52 13.65 0.12
N ILE A 26 32.64 12.94 0.22
CA ILE A 26 32.73 11.65 0.89
C ILE A 26 32.34 11.76 2.38
N GLN A 27 32.69 12.88 3.03
CA GLN A 27 32.31 13.15 4.43
C GLN A 27 30.82 13.47 4.61
N LEU A 28 30.10 13.88 3.56
CA LEU A 28 28.65 14.14 3.62
C LEU A 28 27.83 12.86 3.73
N TYR A 29 28.34 11.72 3.25
CA TYR A 29 27.63 10.44 3.38
C TYR A 29 27.76 9.92 4.82
N THR A 30 26.64 9.91 5.53
CA THR A 30 26.52 9.32 6.88
C THR A 30 26.65 7.80 6.85
N ASP A 31 26.05 7.15 5.86
CA ASP A 31 26.24 5.74 5.57
C ASP A 31 27.50 5.51 4.74
N LYS A 32 28.52 4.95 5.36
CA LYS A 32 29.83 4.67 4.72
C LYS A 32 29.78 3.56 3.67
N SER A 33 28.71 2.78 3.63
CA SER A 33 28.45 1.76 2.62
C SER A 33 27.53 2.23 1.47
N HIS A 34 27.22 3.52 1.42
CA HIS A 34 26.34 4.11 0.37
C HIS A 34 26.84 3.85 -1.06
N PHE A 35 28.17 3.71 -1.25
CA PHE A 35 28.78 3.41 -2.55
C PHE A 35 28.19 2.14 -3.20
N VAL A 36 27.66 1.18 -2.43
CA VAL A 36 26.98 -0.01 -2.98
C VAL A 36 25.80 0.40 -3.85
N TYR A 37 25.00 1.34 -3.41
CA TYR A 37 23.87 1.87 -4.21
C TYR A 37 24.34 2.62 -5.46
N GLU A 38 25.49 3.31 -5.39
CA GLU A 38 26.08 3.97 -6.56
C GLU A 38 26.57 2.95 -7.60
N LEU A 39 27.10 1.80 -7.15
CA LEU A 39 27.50 0.71 -8.06
C LEU A 39 26.27 0.04 -8.69
N LEU A 40 25.21 -0.21 -7.93
CA LEU A 40 23.93 -0.69 -8.45
C LEU A 40 23.35 0.27 -9.50
N GLN A 41 23.41 1.57 -9.22
CA GLN A 41 22.96 2.60 -10.14
C GLN A 41 23.77 2.65 -11.44
N ASN A 42 25.09 2.48 -11.36
CA ASN A 42 25.94 2.43 -12.54
C ASN A 42 25.67 1.18 -13.39
N ALA A 43 25.37 0.04 -12.77
CA ALA A 43 24.97 -1.17 -13.46
C ALA A 43 23.60 -1.00 -14.15
N GLU A 44 22.61 -0.39 -13.46
CA GLU A 44 21.32 -0.02 -14.04
C GLU A 44 21.47 0.93 -15.25
N ASP A 45 22.31 1.98 -15.12
CA ASP A 45 22.61 2.92 -16.22
C ASP A 45 23.34 2.21 -17.40
N ALA A 46 24.07 1.14 -17.13
CA ALA A 46 24.68 0.27 -18.15
C ALA A 46 23.69 -0.78 -18.70
N GLU A 47 22.41 -0.74 -18.32
CA GLU A 47 21.40 -1.70 -18.72
C GLU A 47 21.77 -3.16 -18.36
N ALA A 48 22.45 -3.35 -17.22
CA ALA A 48 22.76 -4.67 -16.70
C ALA A 48 21.49 -5.36 -16.19
N LYS A 49 21.40 -6.67 -16.37
CA LYS A 49 20.39 -7.50 -15.75
C LYS A 49 20.86 -8.08 -14.43
N ASP A 50 22.12 -8.49 -14.41
CA ASP A 50 22.73 -9.18 -13.30
C ASP A 50 23.94 -8.39 -12.78
N ILE A 51 24.05 -8.28 -11.45
CA ILE A 51 25.21 -7.75 -10.77
C ILE A 51 25.61 -8.68 -9.62
N LYS A 52 26.92 -8.97 -9.50
CA LYS A 52 27.47 -9.79 -8.42
C LYS A 52 28.50 -9.01 -7.63
N PHE A 53 28.38 -9.06 -6.30
CA PHE A 53 29.35 -8.56 -5.34
C PHE A 53 30.09 -9.73 -4.69
N ILE A 54 31.42 -9.73 -4.71
CA ILE A 54 32.25 -10.73 -4.04
C ILE A 54 33.16 -10.00 -3.06
N GLN A 55 32.93 -10.18 -1.77
CA GLN A 55 33.73 -9.59 -0.71
C GLN A 55 34.81 -10.57 -0.27
N HIS A 56 36.05 -10.27 -0.62
CA HIS A 56 37.24 -10.98 -0.15
C HIS A 56 37.79 -10.35 1.14
N ALA A 57 38.81 -10.97 1.72
CA ALA A 57 39.45 -10.48 2.93
C ALA A 57 40.22 -9.16 2.72
N ASP A 58 40.67 -8.87 1.48
CA ASP A 58 41.54 -7.76 1.12
C ASP A 58 40.98 -6.86 0.01
N HIS A 59 39.89 -7.22 -0.63
CA HIS A 59 39.26 -6.42 -1.70
C HIS A 59 37.76 -6.74 -1.86
N LEU A 60 37.04 -5.85 -2.54
CA LEU A 60 35.71 -6.10 -3.08
C LEU A 60 35.80 -6.24 -4.59
N GLU A 61 35.20 -7.29 -5.13
CA GLU A 61 35.02 -7.47 -6.57
C GLU A 61 33.54 -7.25 -6.92
N VAL A 62 33.28 -6.53 -8.03
CA VAL A 62 31.92 -6.27 -8.52
C VAL A 62 31.86 -6.54 -10.02
N LEU A 63 30.94 -7.39 -10.41
CA LEU A 63 30.76 -7.82 -11.80
C LEU A 63 29.34 -7.47 -12.27
N HIS A 64 29.19 -7.06 -13.53
CA HIS A 64 27.88 -6.91 -14.15
C HIS A 64 27.91 -7.27 -15.65
N ASP A 65 26.75 -7.64 -16.19
CA ASP A 65 26.58 -8.08 -17.59
C ASP A 65 26.12 -6.96 -18.54
N GLY A 66 26.05 -5.72 -18.06
CA GLY A 66 25.57 -4.56 -18.81
C GLY A 66 26.44 -4.14 -19.98
N LYS A 67 26.10 -3.01 -20.62
CA LYS A 67 26.85 -2.43 -21.73
C LYS A 67 28.33 -2.24 -21.35
N PRO A 68 29.27 -2.65 -22.21
CA PRO A 68 30.70 -2.49 -21.96
C PRO A 68 31.09 -1.00 -21.99
N PHE A 69 32.17 -0.68 -21.32
CA PHE A 69 32.67 0.70 -21.26
C PHE A 69 33.21 1.17 -22.61
N THR A 70 32.94 2.44 -22.93
CA THR A 70 33.54 3.23 -24.00
C THR A 70 34.58 4.19 -23.43
N SER A 71 35.40 4.82 -24.30
CA SER A 71 36.30 5.90 -23.86
C SER A 71 35.55 7.04 -23.17
N ALA A 72 34.35 7.38 -23.65
CA ALA A 72 33.51 8.40 -23.05
C ALA A 72 33.04 8.02 -21.64
N ASN A 73 32.66 6.75 -21.42
CA ASN A 73 32.28 6.26 -20.09
C ASN A 73 33.45 6.31 -19.11
N LEU A 74 34.66 5.87 -19.55
CA LEU A 74 35.87 5.95 -18.74
C LEU A 74 36.23 7.40 -18.43
N GLN A 75 36.11 8.32 -19.41
CA GLN A 75 36.29 9.75 -19.21
C GLN A 75 35.33 10.29 -18.13
N GLY A 76 34.04 9.96 -18.22
CA GLY A 76 33.03 10.36 -17.24
C GLY A 76 33.31 9.82 -15.84
N LEU A 77 33.84 8.58 -15.75
CA LEU A 77 34.26 7.99 -14.48
C LEU A 77 35.46 8.72 -13.86
N CYS A 78 36.37 9.23 -14.66
CA CYS A 78 37.57 9.97 -14.22
C CYS A 78 37.34 11.47 -14.00
N ASP A 79 36.35 12.08 -14.66
CA ASP A 79 36.02 13.51 -14.52
C ASP A 79 35.37 13.80 -13.15
N ILE A 80 35.57 15.05 -12.68
CA ILE A 80 34.97 15.55 -11.46
C ILE A 80 34.14 16.80 -11.82
N GLY A 81 32.86 16.77 -11.53
CA GLY A 81 31.99 17.94 -11.64
C GLY A 81 31.67 18.40 -13.07
N LYS A 82 32.07 17.67 -14.09
CA LYS A 82 31.57 17.79 -15.47
C LYS A 82 30.54 16.71 -15.73
N SER A 83 29.50 16.68 -14.95
CA SER A 83 28.37 15.92 -15.39
C SER A 83 27.53 16.87 -16.26
N ASP A 84 27.41 16.57 -17.56
CA ASP A 84 26.35 17.11 -18.42
C ASP A 84 24.96 16.76 -17.86
N LYS A 85 24.94 16.14 -16.67
CA LYS A 85 23.84 15.60 -15.91
C LYS A 85 23.15 16.61 -14.99
N VAL A 86 23.79 17.76 -14.68
CA VAL A 86 23.27 18.74 -13.68
C VAL A 86 21.93 19.35 -14.08
N ASP A 87 21.67 19.47 -15.39
CA ASP A 87 20.36 19.93 -15.90
C ASP A 87 19.52 18.79 -16.52
N ASN A 88 20.03 17.55 -16.51
CA ASN A 88 19.40 16.42 -17.17
C ASN A 88 18.88 15.41 -16.15
N LEU A 89 17.72 15.71 -15.56
CA LEU A 89 16.96 14.79 -14.70
C LEU A 89 16.69 13.41 -15.35
N ASN A 90 17.18 13.17 -16.56
CA ASN A 90 17.07 11.90 -17.27
C ASN A 90 18.10 10.84 -16.86
N GLN A 91 19.11 11.20 -16.06
CA GLN A 91 20.11 10.27 -15.53
C GLN A 91 20.08 10.23 -14.01
N ILE A 92 20.27 9.06 -13.42
CA ILE A 92 20.09 8.81 -12.00
C ILE A 92 21.16 9.53 -11.13
N GLY A 93 22.33 9.83 -11.65
CA GLY A 93 23.46 10.45 -10.93
C GLY A 93 23.53 11.96 -11.11
N GLU A 94 22.95 12.75 -10.19
CA GLU A 94 22.83 14.21 -10.31
C GLU A 94 24.16 14.97 -10.13
N PHE A 95 25.16 14.40 -9.43
CA PHE A 95 26.36 15.12 -9.01
C PHE A 95 27.67 14.69 -9.70
N GLY A 96 27.70 13.65 -10.52
CA GLY A 96 28.93 13.15 -11.17
C GLY A 96 30.03 12.70 -10.20
N VAL A 97 29.67 12.50 -8.94
CA VAL A 97 30.60 12.19 -7.83
C VAL A 97 30.25 10.87 -7.14
N GLY A 98 29.13 10.25 -7.48
CA GLY A 98 28.64 9.05 -6.83
C GLY A 98 29.66 7.90 -6.84
N PHE A 99 30.22 7.57 -8.02
CA PHE A 99 31.26 6.55 -8.14
C PHE A 99 32.49 6.87 -7.25
N LYS A 100 32.83 8.16 -7.05
CA LYS A 100 33.98 8.54 -6.23
C LYS A 100 33.85 8.16 -4.74
N SER A 101 32.64 7.82 -4.29
CA SER A 101 32.43 7.31 -2.93
C SER A 101 33.14 5.99 -2.65
N VAL A 102 33.48 5.19 -3.69
CA VAL A 102 34.28 3.95 -3.56
C VAL A 102 35.67 4.21 -2.98
N PHE A 103 36.22 5.41 -3.16
CA PHE A 103 37.51 5.79 -2.56
C PHE A 103 37.42 5.97 -1.04
N GLY A 104 36.26 5.83 -0.45
CA GLY A 104 36.09 5.67 1.00
C GLY A 104 36.58 4.30 1.52
N ILE A 105 36.73 3.29 0.65
CA ILE A 105 37.18 1.93 0.98
C ILE A 105 38.47 1.50 0.29
N CYS A 106 38.91 2.21 -0.75
CA CYS A 106 40.11 1.89 -1.53
C CYS A 106 40.90 3.16 -1.91
N ASP A 107 42.17 3.01 -2.24
CA ASP A 107 43.03 4.10 -2.80
C ASP A 107 43.09 4.06 -4.32
N THR A 108 42.77 2.92 -4.91
CA THR A 108 42.83 2.65 -6.34
C THR A 108 41.68 1.75 -6.76
N VAL A 109 41.27 1.85 -8.02
CA VAL A 109 40.21 1.03 -8.61
C VAL A 109 40.76 0.34 -9.82
N LEU A 110 40.66 -1.00 -9.91
CA LEU A 110 40.96 -1.74 -11.13
C LEU A 110 39.64 -1.95 -11.88
N LEU A 111 39.63 -1.63 -13.18
CA LEU A 111 38.48 -1.78 -14.07
C LEU A 111 38.84 -2.56 -15.29
N TYR A 112 38.14 -3.65 -15.51
CA TYR A 112 38.22 -4.50 -16.68
C TYR A 112 36.91 -4.44 -17.46
N SER A 113 36.98 -4.33 -18.79
CA SER A 113 35.82 -4.34 -19.68
C SER A 113 36.09 -5.16 -20.91
N ASP A 114 35.20 -6.09 -21.26
CA ASP A 114 35.31 -6.96 -22.42
C ASP A 114 34.03 -6.93 -23.27
N PRO A 115 33.99 -6.13 -24.35
CA PRO A 115 32.83 -6.05 -25.25
C PRO A 115 32.49 -7.38 -25.94
N SER A 116 33.44 -8.32 -26.08
CA SER A 116 33.18 -9.62 -26.70
C SER A 116 32.19 -10.49 -25.92
N ARG A 117 31.89 -10.12 -24.67
CA ARG A 117 30.94 -10.80 -23.79
C ARG A 117 29.53 -10.27 -23.94
N TYR A 118 29.36 -9.05 -24.46
CA TYR A 118 28.06 -8.42 -24.60
C TYR A 118 27.29 -8.93 -25.81
N THR A 119 26.06 -9.36 -25.61
CA THR A 119 25.22 -9.92 -26.68
C THR A 119 24.36 -8.88 -27.38
N GLY A 120 24.26 -7.68 -26.81
CA GLY A 120 23.47 -6.58 -27.37
C GLY A 120 24.24 -5.75 -28.39
N LYS A 121 23.63 -4.67 -28.88
CA LYS A 121 24.27 -3.75 -29.80
C LYS A 121 25.29 -2.89 -29.07
N ILE A 122 26.55 -2.97 -29.49
CA ILE A 122 27.63 -2.14 -28.98
C ILE A 122 27.57 -0.77 -29.66
N GLU A 123 27.57 0.28 -28.86
CA GLU A 123 27.59 1.69 -29.31
C GLU A 123 28.97 2.30 -28.95
N GLY A 124 29.45 3.20 -29.83
CA GLY A 124 30.71 3.90 -29.60
C GLY A 124 31.97 3.08 -29.92
N ASP A 125 33.03 3.37 -29.19
CA ASP A 125 34.39 2.83 -29.40
C ASP A 125 34.76 1.78 -28.33
N ALA A 126 33.82 0.99 -27.86
CA ALA A 126 34.07 -0.04 -26.85
C ALA A 126 35.08 -1.10 -27.39
N VAL A 127 36.16 -1.26 -26.66
CA VAL A 127 37.22 -2.24 -26.91
C VAL A 127 37.57 -2.95 -25.62
N PRO A 128 38.14 -4.17 -25.65
CA PRO A 128 38.69 -4.77 -24.44
C PRO A 128 39.76 -3.88 -23.83
N PHE A 129 39.68 -3.67 -22.50
CA PHE A 129 40.71 -2.92 -21.79
C PHE A 129 40.76 -3.29 -20.30
N ALA A 130 41.91 -2.97 -19.70
CA ALA A 130 42.10 -3.01 -18.27
C ALA A 130 42.85 -1.74 -17.81
N VAL A 131 42.33 -1.05 -16.83
CA VAL A 131 42.95 0.17 -16.28
C VAL A 131 42.95 0.15 -14.77
N GLU A 132 43.99 0.75 -14.18
CA GLU A 132 44.05 1.13 -12.78
C GLU A 132 43.80 2.63 -12.68
N ILE A 133 42.80 3.04 -11.90
CA ILE A 133 42.46 4.44 -11.67
C ILE A 133 43.07 4.86 -10.33
N LYS A 134 44.13 5.66 -10.39
CA LYS A 134 44.81 6.25 -9.23
C LYS A 134 44.37 7.69 -8.99
N ASP A 135 44.45 8.12 -7.75
CA ASP A 135 44.21 9.53 -7.38
C ASP A 135 42.86 10.07 -7.95
N PHE A 136 41.82 9.25 -7.99
CA PHE A 136 40.46 9.54 -8.45
C PHE A 136 40.31 9.83 -9.97
N THR A 137 41.37 10.22 -10.67
CA THR A 137 41.25 10.80 -12.01
C THR A 137 42.27 10.29 -13.02
N ARG A 138 43.24 9.48 -12.61
CA ARG A 138 44.32 9.04 -13.50
C ARG A 138 44.19 7.56 -13.85
N PRO A 139 43.69 7.23 -15.03
CA PRO A 139 43.73 5.84 -15.53
C PRO A 139 45.13 5.54 -16.07
N GLU A 140 45.65 4.37 -15.70
CA GLU A 140 46.88 3.78 -16.26
C GLU A 140 46.54 2.38 -16.80
N ASP A 141 46.99 2.05 -17.99
CA ASP A 141 46.73 0.71 -18.55
C ASP A 141 47.48 -0.36 -17.73
N ILE A 142 46.79 -1.44 -17.44
CA ILE A 142 47.30 -2.63 -16.75
C ILE A 142 47.08 -3.88 -17.61
N PRO A 143 47.74 -5.03 -17.31
CA PRO A 143 47.47 -6.30 -18.01
C PRO A 143 45.99 -6.68 -17.95
N GLU A 144 45.47 -7.14 -19.10
CA GLU A 144 44.13 -7.68 -19.18
C GLU A 144 44.01 -8.99 -18.38
N GLU A 145 42.93 -9.14 -17.62
CA GLU A 145 42.55 -10.39 -16.93
C GLU A 145 41.20 -10.87 -17.43
N PRO A 146 40.98 -12.21 -17.47
CA PRO A 146 39.69 -12.75 -17.89
C PRO A 146 38.55 -12.31 -16.97
N ILE A 147 37.45 -11.83 -17.56
CA ILE A 147 36.20 -11.58 -16.83
C ILE A 147 35.38 -12.88 -16.80
N PRO A 148 34.87 -13.35 -15.67
CA PRO A 148 33.99 -14.52 -15.62
C PRO A 148 32.74 -14.34 -16.49
N ARG A 149 32.25 -15.41 -17.11
CA ARG A 149 30.94 -15.37 -17.80
C ARG A 149 29.80 -15.37 -16.79
N PRO A 150 28.70 -14.67 -17.04
CA PRO A 150 28.31 -13.95 -18.27
C PRO A 150 28.77 -12.49 -18.33
N TYR A 151 29.51 -11.99 -17.38
CA TYR A 151 29.77 -10.57 -17.14
C TYR A 151 30.64 -9.93 -18.24
N THR A 152 30.37 -8.63 -18.46
CA THR A 152 31.09 -7.76 -19.41
C THR A 152 32.07 -6.83 -18.74
N THR A 153 31.81 -6.53 -17.46
CA THR A 153 32.58 -5.57 -16.67
C THR A 153 32.93 -6.18 -15.31
N ARG A 154 34.13 -5.88 -14.83
CA ARG A 154 34.65 -6.28 -13.54
C ARG A 154 35.35 -5.09 -12.89
N PHE A 155 34.91 -4.70 -11.71
CA PHE A 155 35.63 -3.77 -10.84
C PHE A 155 36.31 -4.55 -9.72
N VAL A 156 37.53 -4.11 -9.33
CA VAL A 156 38.21 -4.58 -8.13
C VAL A 156 38.60 -3.37 -7.29
N PHE A 157 38.22 -3.39 -6.01
CA PHE A 157 38.47 -2.34 -5.04
C PHE A 157 39.37 -2.88 -3.92
N PRO A 158 40.72 -2.81 -4.03
CA PRO A 158 41.62 -3.23 -2.96
C PRO A 158 41.36 -2.40 -1.70
N PHE A 159 41.12 -3.06 -0.58
CA PHE A 159 40.77 -2.34 0.66
C PHE A 159 41.93 -1.52 1.20
N ALA A 160 41.65 -0.25 1.43
CA ALA A 160 42.59 0.68 2.07
C ALA A 160 41.85 1.41 3.20
N VAL A 161 42.44 1.40 4.40
CA VAL A 161 41.89 2.03 5.60
C VAL A 161 42.88 2.99 6.23
N GLY A 162 42.39 3.96 6.99
CA GLY A 162 43.22 4.91 7.72
C GLY A 162 43.84 6.02 6.88
N HIS A 163 43.52 6.12 5.58
CA HIS A 163 43.91 7.28 4.75
C HIS A 163 42.89 8.42 4.89
N THR A 164 43.24 9.59 4.35
CA THR A 164 42.46 10.84 4.54
C THR A 164 40.97 10.74 4.14
N PHE A 165 40.67 9.88 3.17
CA PHE A 165 39.31 9.69 2.66
C PHE A 165 38.60 8.47 3.25
N SER A 166 39.32 7.58 3.92
CA SER A 166 38.76 6.36 4.46
C SER A 166 37.60 6.64 5.40
N GLY A 167 36.47 6.02 5.11
CA GLY A 167 35.32 5.99 6.02
C GLY A 167 35.57 5.13 7.25
N PHE A 168 36.63 4.32 7.24
CA PHE A 168 36.90 3.27 8.21
C PHE A 168 38.29 3.42 8.85
N LYS A 169 38.38 3.14 10.15
CA LYS A 169 39.63 3.18 10.88
C LYS A 169 40.41 1.86 10.85
N THR A 170 39.67 0.75 10.65
CA THR A 170 40.24 -0.59 10.67
C THR A 170 39.62 -1.45 9.57
N LEU A 171 40.38 -2.38 9.03
CA LEU A 171 39.91 -3.31 8.00
C LEU A 171 38.76 -4.21 8.47
N PRO A 172 38.80 -4.79 9.70
CA PRO A 172 37.65 -5.57 10.18
C PRO A 172 36.34 -4.76 10.24
N ALA A 173 36.39 -3.48 10.61
CA ALA A 173 35.18 -2.64 10.64
C ALA A 173 34.60 -2.37 9.23
N LEU A 174 35.48 -2.25 8.23
CA LEU A 174 35.07 -2.11 6.83
C LEU A 174 34.39 -3.40 6.35
N ILE A 175 35.08 -4.54 6.51
CA ILE A 175 34.61 -5.87 6.08
C ILE A 175 33.25 -6.18 6.72
N ASP A 176 33.10 -6.01 8.02
CA ASP A 176 31.86 -6.27 8.74
C ASP A 176 30.71 -5.32 8.33
N THR A 177 31.01 -4.05 8.07
CA THR A 177 29.99 -3.10 7.60
C THR A 177 29.51 -3.43 6.19
N LEU A 178 30.44 -3.79 5.29
CA LEU A 178 30.11 -4.17 3.92
C LEU A 178 29.31 -5.48 3.88
N ALA A 179 29.76 -6.50 4.62
CA ALA A 179 29.05 -7.77 4.74
C ALA A 179 27.59 -7.56 5.21
N ARG A 180 27.42 -6.78 6.27
CA ARG A 180 26.07 -6.43 6.75
C ARG A 180 25.27 -5.64 5.72
N LYS A 181 25.89 -4.76 4.94
CA LYS A 181 25.21 -4.01 3.89
C LYS A 181 24.70 -4.93 2.79
N LEU A 182 25.52 -5.84 2.30
CA LEU A 182 25.14 -6.78 1.22
C LEU A 182 24.01 -7.72 1.69
N GLN A 183 24.10 -8.24 2.91
CA GLN A 183 23.08 -9.11 3.50
C GLN A 183 21.74 -8.38 3.81
N ASN A 184 21.76 -7.04 3.94
CA ASN A 184 20.60 -6.23 4.31
C ASN A 184 20.28 -5.12 3.28
N LEU A 185 20.55 -5.35 2.00
CA LEU A 185 20.11 -4.42 0.95
C LEU A 185 18.59 -4.25 0.93
N GLY A 186 17.88 -5.33 1.29
CA GLY A 186 16.42 -5.38 1.30
C GLY A 186 15.83 -5.71 -0.06
N ILE A 187 14.77 -6.50 -0.05
CA ILE A 187 14.09 -7.00 -1.25
C ILE A 187 13.54 -5.87 -2.15
N THR A 188 13.26 -4.69 -1.58
CA THR A 188 12.74 -3.54 -2.31
C THR A 188 13.81 -2.78 -3.10
N THR A 189 15.09 -3.14 -2.98
CA THR A 189 16.20 -2.44 -3.67
C THR A 189 16.05 -2.49 -5.18
N LEU A 190 15.60 -3.61 -5.74
CA LEU A 190 15.36 -3.78 -7.17
C LEU A 190 14.01 -3.25 -7.65
N LEU A 191 13.05 -2.97 -6.76
CA LEU A 191 11.64 -2.75 -7.08
C LEU A 191 11.39 -1.74 -8.21
N PHE A 192 12.20 -0.69 -8.28
CA PHE A 192 12.05 0.39 -9.26
C PHE A 192 13.15 0.41 -10.32
N MET A 193 13.99 -0.63 -10.39
CA MET A 193 14.96 -0.80 -11.45
C MET A 193 14.26 -1.19 -12.75
N LYS A 194 14.79 -0.73 -13.88
CA LYS A 194 14.23 -1.02 -15.20
C LYS A 194 14.91 -2.22 -15.85
N HIS A 195 16.19 -2.40 -15.57
CA HIS A 195 17.06 -3.37 -16.20
C HIS A 195 17.58 -4.42 -15.23
N LEU A 196 18.00 -4.01 -14.02
CA LEU A 196 18.49 -4.95 -13.00
C LEU A 196 17.36 -5.83 -12.48
N GLU A 197 17.55 -7.14 -12.63
CA GLU A 197 16.65 -8.20 -12.20
C GLU A 197 17.23 -9.03 -11.06
N LEU A 198 18.59 -9.13 -10.98
CA LEU A 198 19.30 -9.98 -10.02
C LEU A 198 20.48 -9.24 -9.38
N ILE A 199 20.57 -9.30 -8.05
CA ILE A 199 21.76 -8.96 -7.28
C ILE A 199 22.24 -10.23 -6.57
N GLU A 200 23.45 -10.70 -6.85
CA GLU A 200 24.10 -11.77 -6.11
C GLU A 200 25.16 -11.20 -5.17
N TYR A 201 25.38 -11.83 -4.03
CA TYR A 201 26.52 -11.54 -3.20
C TYR A 201 27.18 -12.81 -2.65
N GLU A 202 28.50 -12.71 -2.48
CA GLU A 202 29.34 -13.74 -1.89
C GLU A 202 30.32 -13.05 -0.92
N ILE A 203 30.43 -13.57 0.28
CA ILE A 203 31.28 -13.00 1.34
C ILE A 203 32.21 -14.11 1.83
N ASP A 204 33.50 -13.94 1.59
CA ASP A 204 34.51 -14.88 2.10
C ASP A 204 34.52 -14.90 3.62
N THR A 205 34.62 -16.07 4.18
CA THR A 205 34.79 -16.32 5.61
C THR A 205 35.91 -17.34 5.83
N ASP A 206 36.33 -17.53 7.08
CA ASP A 206 37.29 -18.57 7.44
C ASP A 206 36.74 -20.01 7.27
N GLU A 207 35.42 -20.12 7.10
CA GLU A 207 34.70 -21.38 6.88
C GLU A 207 34.16 -21.41 5.44
N GLU A 208 32.86 -21.64 5.24
CA GLU A 208 32.22 -21.58 3.94
C GLU A 208 31.78 -20.13 3.64
N PRO A 209 31.85 -19.68 2.37
CA PRO A 209 31.42 -18.33 2.01
C PRO A 209 29.91 -18.14 2.31
N ILE A 210 29.55 -16.94 2.76
CA ILE A 210 28.14 -16.55 2.91
C ILE A 210 27.66 -16.04 1.56
N THR A 211 26.65 -16.66 1.00
CA THR A 211 26.05 -16.23 -0.27
C THR A 211 24.60 -15.84 -0.11
N GLY A 212 24.08 -15.09 -1.07
CA GLY A 212 22.67 -14.77 -1.16
C GLY A 212 22.34 -13.99 -2.43
N GLU A 213 21.06 -13.81 -2.66
CA GLU A 213 20.56 -13.15 -3.85
C GLU A 213 19.29 -12.33 -3.57
N TYR A 214 19.10 -11.29 -4.37
CA TYR A 214 17.86 -10.52 -4.46
C TYR A 214 17.39 -10.59 -5.90
N LEU A 215 16.19 -11.09 -6.12
CA LEU A 215 15.60 -11.31 -7.44
C LEU A 215 14.32 -10.51 -7.59
N LEU A 216 14.10 -9.97 -8.78
CA LEU A 216 12.86 -9.29 -9.16
C LEU A 216 12.21 -10.02 -10.33
N GLU A 217 10.99 -10.48 -10.15
CA GLU A 217 10.14 -10.97 -11.23
C GLU A 217 9.05 -9.94 -11.53
N LYS A 218 8.82 -9.64 -12.80
CA LYS A 218 7.89 -8.60 -13.23
C LYS A 218 6.94 -9.10 -14.30
N ASP A 219 5.66 -9.21 -13.93
CA ASP A 219 4.57 -9.57 -14.83
C ASP A 219 3.78 -8.32 -15.23
N GLY A 220 3.84 -7.94 -16.49
CA GLY A 220 3.06 -6.82 -17.03
C GLY A 220 1.57 -7.16 -17.06
N ILE A 221 0.73 -6.32 -16.45
CA ILE A 221 -0.74 -6.41 -16.53
C ILE A 221 -1.21 -5.60 -17.74
N ASN A 222 -0.69 -4.37 -17.88
CA ASN A 222 -0.91 -3.47 -19.02
C ASN A 222 0.24 -2.46 -19.11
N ASP A 223 0.10 -1.42 -19.98
CA ASP A 223 1.13 -0.40 -20.20
C ASP A 223 1.43 0.46 -18.94
N HIS A 224 0.56 0.45 -17.94
CA HIS A 224 0.64 1.32 -16.77
C HIS A 224 0.76 0.55 -15.45
N SER A 225 0.43 -0.75 -15.42
CA SER A 225 0.46 -1.55 -14.20
C SER A 225 1.15 -2.89 -14.40
N SER A 226 1.79 -3.37 -13.34
CA SER A 226 2.46 -4.67 -13.28
C SER A 226 2.33 -5.29 -11.89
N LEU A 227 2.34 -6.62 -11.85
CA LEU A 227 2.59 -7.37 -10.64
C LEU A 227 4.10 -7.64 -10.56
N VAL A 228 4.70 -7.26 -9.46
CA VAL A 228 6.15 -7.39 -9.25
C VAL A 228 6.36 -8.21 -7.99
N SER A 229 7.10 -9.30 -8.10
CA SER A 229 7.49 -10.13 -6.97
C SER A 229 8.97 -9.91 -6.67
N ALA A 230 9.27 -9.47 -5.46
CA ALA A 230 10.62 -9.27 -4.98
C ALA A 230 10.95 -10.41 -3.99
N LEU A 231 12.06 -11.07 -4.24
CA LEU A 231 12.54 -12.22 -3.49
C LEU A 231 13.93 -11.91 -2.92
N GLY A 232 14.14 -12.19 -1.65
CA GLY A 232 15.47 -12.19 -1.02
C GLY A 232 15.76 -13.54 -0.40
N VAL A 233 16.86 -14.18 -0.77
CA VAL A 233 17.24 -15.51 -0.30
C VAL A 233 18.69 -15.52 0.15
N SER A 234 18.95 -15.91 1.42
CA SER A 234 20.29 -16.30 1.88
C SER A 234 20.50 -17.81 1.70
N GLU A 235 21.76 -18.27 1.66
CA GLU A 235 22.02 -19.71 1.52
C GLU A 235 21.46 -20.57 2.65
N LYS A 236 21.33 -20.03 3.87
CA LYS A 236 20.65 -20.71 4.97
C LYS A 236 19.18 -20.94 4.69
N GLU A 237 18.55 -20.02 3.95
CA GLU A 237 17.15 -20.06 3.57
C GLU A 237 16.89 -20.88 2.30
N LYS A 238 17.90 -21.05 1.43
CA LYS A 238 17.83 -22.01 0.30
C LYS A 238 17.64 -23.46 0.76
N ALA A 239 18.04 -23.79 1.99
CA ALA A 239 17.81 -25.11 2.59
C ALA A 239 16.33 -25.35 2.98
N ASP A 240 15.54 -24.27 3.17
CA ASP A 240 14.10 -24.31 3.38
C ASP A 240 13.44 -23.19 2.56
N PRO A 241 12.87 -23.51 1.37
CA PRO A 241 12.24 -22.52 0.50
C PRO A 241 11.06 -21.76 1.13
N ASP A 242 10.50 -22.27 2.24
CA ASP A 242 9.42 -21.60 2.97
C ASP A 242 9.92 -20.41 3.82
N ASP A 243 11.24 -20.30 4.03
CA ASP A 243 11.87 -19.19 4.77
C ASP A 243 12.27 -18.01 3.88
N ALA A 244 12.15 -18.12 2.55
CA ALA A 244 12.44 -17.02 1.63
C ALA A 244 11.45 -15.87 1.81
N GLU A 245 11.97 -14.64 1.98
CA GLU A 245 11.13 -13.45 2.05
C GLU A 245 10.63 -13.08 0.64
N ILE A 246 9.35 -13.35 0.37
CA ILE A 246 8.70 -12.98 -0.90
C ILE A 246 7.62 -11.94 -0.61
N ILE A 247 7.73 -10.78 -1.24
CA ILE A 247 6.68 -9.77 -1.21
C ILE A 247 6.30 -9.41 -2.65
N SER A 248 5.03 -9.54 -2.96
CA SER A 248 4.48 -9.09 -4.25
C SER A 248 3.95 -7.67 -4.14
N TYR A 249 4.10 -6.91 -5.20
CA TYR A 249 3.66 -5.52 -5.29
C TYR A 249 2.78 -5.33 -6.53
N LEU A 250 1.63 -4.73 -6.35
CA LEU A 250 0.86 -4.17 -7.45
C LEU A 250 1.39 -2.77 -7.72
N MET A 251 2.12 -2.62 -8.82
CA MET A 251 2.82 -1.40 -9.18
C MET A 251 2.11 -0.66 -10.30
N PHE A 252 2.06 0.66 -10.19
CA PHE A 252 1.54 1.56 -11.21
C PHE A 252 2.58 2.62 -11.54
N SER A 253 2.67 2.99 -12.81
CA SER A 253 3.65 3.95 -13.34
C SER A 253 3.00 5.01 -14.20
N ARG A 254 3.47 6.26 -14.07
CA ARG A 254 3.04 7.38 -14.89
C ARG A 254 4.25 8.14 -15.46
N LYS A 255 4.30 8.29 -16.79
CA LYS A 255 5.30 9.12 -17.46
C LYS A 255 5.07 10.60 -17.14
N LEU A 256 6.16 11.33 -16.98
CA LEU A 256 6.14 12.75 -16.65
C LEU A 256 6.22 13.61 -17.91
N ASP A 257 5.27 14.52 -18.11
CA ASP A 257 5.29 15.44 -19.25
C ASP A 257 6.51 16.36 -19.22
N LYS A 258 6.90 16.84 -18.04
CA LYS A 258 8.08 17.69 -17.86
C LYS A 258 9.40 16.94 -18.05
N TYR A 259 9.41 15.63 -17.80
CA TYR A 259 10.58 14.75 -17.86
C TYR A 259 10.24 13.46 -18.60
N PRO A 260 10.19 13.45 -19.96
CA PRO A 260 9.62 12.35 -20.75
C PRO A 260 10.27 10.97 -20.57
N LEU A 261 11.54 10.92 -20.10
CA LEU A 261 12.26 9.68 -19.82
C LEU A 261 12.09 9.19 -18.37
N ARG A 262 11.31 9.91 -17.56
CA ARG A 262 11.09 9.63 -16.15
C ARG A 262 9.64 9.30 -15.84
N THR A 263 9.47 8.55 -14.77
CA THR A 263 8.18 8.18 -14.21
C THR A 263 8.07 8.60 -12.76
N VAL A 264 6.85 8.74 -12.27
CA VAL A 264 6.51 8.51 -10.87
C VAL A 264 5.82 7.17 -10.79
N ASP A 265 6.12 6.44 -9.72
CA ASP A 265 5.62 5.09 -9.51
C ASP A 265 5.03 4.95 -8.11
N ILE A 266 3.99 4.11 -7.98
CA ILE A 266 3.46 3.68 -6.69
C ILE A 266 3.39 2.16 -6.66
N ALA A 267 3.73 1.57 -5.52
CA ALA A 267 3.75 0.14 -5.34
C ALA A 267 2.98 -0.24 -4.07
N PHE A 268 1.85 -0.92 -4.23
CA PHE A 268 1.07 -1.48 -3.13
C PHE A 268 1.58 -2.89 -2.82
N PRO A 269 2.13 -3.15 -1.64
CA PRO A 269 2.47 -4.52 -1.27
C PRO A 269 1.19 -5.32 -1.11
N VAL A 270 1.15 -6.49 -1.72
CA VAL A 270 -0.04 -7.34 -1.80
C VAL A 270 0.27 -8.77 -1.43
N LYS A 271 -0.74 -9.44 -0.90
CA LYS A 271 -0.78 -10.88 -0.70
C LYS A 271 -1.99 -11.45 -1.41
N GLU A 272 -1.81 -12.51 -2.15
CA GLU A 272 -2.91 -13.20 -2.79
C GLU A 272 -3.59 -14.15 -1.79
N GLU A 273 -4.90 -13.97 -1.59
CA GLU A 273 -5.72 -14.85 -0.78
C GLU A 273 -6.93 -15.30 -1.59
N ARG A 274 -6.98 -16.59 -1.91
CA ARG A 274 -8.09 -17.23 -2.69
C ARG A 274 -8.37 -16.53 -4.04
N GLY A 275 -7.32 -16.15 -4.74
CA GLY A 275 -7.44 -15.48 -6.04
C GLY A 275 -7.77 -13.98 -5.94
N VAL A 276 -7.70 -13.38 -4.75
CA VAL A 276 -7.94 -11.95 -4.53
C VAL A 276 -6.72 -11.31 -3.88
N TYR A 277 -6.21 -10.25 -4.48
CA TYR A 277 -5.12 -9.48 -3.87
C TYR A 277 -5.63 -8.66 -2.69
N GLN A 278 -4.99 -8.85 -1.54
CA GLN A 278 -5.17 -8.05 -0.33
C GLN A 278 -3.98 -7.13 -0.18
N CYS A 279 -4.22 -5.82 -0.07
CA CYS A 279 -3.16 -4.88 0.24
C CYS A 279 -2.74 -5.06 1.70
N ILE A 280 -1.43 -5.19 1.91
CA ILE A 280 -0.80 -5.23 3.24
C ILE A 280 -0.07 -3.91 3.48
N LYS A 281 0.36 -3.64 4.70
CA LYS A 281 1.11 -2.43 5.02
C LYS A 281 2.52 -2.52 4.44
N ALA A 282 3.00 -1.45 3.79
CA ALA A 282 4.38 -1.39 3.33
C ALA A 282 5.37 -1.53 4.51
N PRO A 283 6.38 -2.39 4.38
CA PRO A 283 7.36 -2.61 5.45
C PRO A 283 8.20 -1.36 5.74
N ASN A 284 8.48 -0.55 4.71
CA ASN A 284 9.30 0.66 4.81
C ASN A 284 8.60 1.81 4.06
N PRO A 285 7.94 2.74 4.77
CA PRO A 285 7.19 3.83 4.16
C PRO A 285 8.07 5.00 3.70
N TYR A 286 9.34 4.77 3.40
CA TYR A 286 10.25 5.80 2.88
C TYR A 286 9.99 6.08 1.41
N VAL A 287 10.16 7.35 1.03
CA VAL A 287 10.14 7.75 -0.39
C VAL A 287 11.36 7.18 -1.08
N SER A 288 11.17 6.59 -2.25
CA SER A 288 12.25 6.08 -3.09
C SER A 288 12.62 7.08 -4.18
N VAL A 289 13.92 7.25 -4.38
CA VAL A 289 14.52 7.93 -5.53
C VAL A 289 15.45 6.90 -6.16
N TYR A 290 14.85 5.92 -6.84
CA TYR A 290 15.37 4.60 -7.20
C TYR A 290 15.66 3.71 -5.97
N PHE A 291 16.39 4.20 -4.99
CA PHE A 291 16.66 3.56 -3.70
C PHE A 291 15.91 4.30 -2.58
N PRO A 292 15.61 3.63 -1.47
CA PRO A 292 14.97 4.28 -0.33
C PRO A 292 15.79 5.47 0.17
N THR A 293 15.12 6.56 0.50
CA THR A 293 15.69 7.72 1.22
C THR A 293 15.40 7.58 2.71
N GLU A 294 15.86 8.56 3.53
CA GLU A 294 15.48 8.63 4.95
C GLU A 294 14.17 9.44 5.16
N THR A 295 13.51 9.87 4.09
CA THR A 295 12.27 10.66 4.18
C THR A 295 11.07 9.73 4.25
N GLU A 296 10.35 9.73 5.39
CA GLU A 296 9.10 9.01 5.53
C GLU A 296 8.00 9.62 4.64
N SER A 297 7.32 8.79 3.87
CA SER A 297 6.17 9.21 3.06
C SER A 297 4.89 9.39 3.88
N LYS A 298 4.79 8.76 5.05
CA LYS A 298 3.58 8.61 5.89
C LYS A 298 2.42 7.87 5.16
N LEU A 299 2.75 7.12 4.11
CA LEU A 299 1.83 6.29 3.31
C LEU A 299 1.96 4.81 3.71
N ASP A 300 0.96 4.00 3.41
CA ASP A 300 0.99 2.55 3.61
C ASP A 300 1.34 1.79 2.31
N PHE A 301 1.85 2.51 1.30
CA PHE A 301 2.44 2.01 0.05
C PHE A 301 3.72 2.78 -0.29
N ILE A 302 4.52 2.27 -1.22
CA ILE A 302 5.79 2.88 -1.59
C ILE A 302 5.56 3.87 -2.73
N VAL A 303 6.20 5.03 -2.63
CA VAL A 303 6.24 6.05 -3.68
C VAL A 303 7.66 6.18 -4.19
N GLN A 304 7.81 6.18 -5.51
CA GLN A 304 9.06 6.42 -6.22
C GLN A 304 8.90 7.59 -7.20
N GLY A 305 9.95 8.36 -7.35
CA GLY A 305 10.05 9.40 -8.37
C GLY A 305 11.42 10.06 -8.37
N PRO A 306 11.75 10.84 -9.41
CA PRO A 306 13.02 11.56 -9.49
C PRO A 306 13.01 12.82 -8.59
N PHE A 307 12.66 12.63 -7.29
CA PHE A 307 12.65 13.71 -6.32
C PHE A 307 14.05 14.25 -6.10
N ARG A 308 14.17 15.58 -5.97
CA ARG A 308 15.40 16.22 -5.53
C ARG A 308 15.61 15.98 -4.06
N THR A 309 16.75 15.41 -3.73
CA THR A 309 17.16 15.13 -2.35
C THR A 309 18.25 16.07 -1.91
N THR A 310 18.51 16.12 -0.61
CA THR A 310 19.80 16.62 -0.09
C THR A 310 20.94 15.73 -0.58
N PRO A 311 22.19 16.23 -0.66
CA PRO A 311 23.33 15.47 -1.17
C PRO A 311 23.56 14.11 -0.50
N ASN A 312 23.24 14.00 0.78
CA ASN A 312 23.32 12.74 1.56
C ASN A 312 22.03 11.90 1.50
N ARG A 313 21.07 12.25 0.64
CA ARG A 313 19.77 11.60 0.49
C ARG A 313 18.92 11.48 1.77
N SER A 314 19.24 12.24 2.82
CA SER A 314 18.53 12.17 4.09
C SER A 314 17.18 12.88 4.07
N SER A 315 16.96 13.84 3.17
CA SER A 315 15.68 14.54 3.09
C SER A 315 15.30 14.95 1.67
N ILE A 316 13.99 15.13 1.47
CA ILE A 316 13.38 15.66 0.24
C ILE A 316 12.76 17.00 0.59
N PRO A 317 13.33 18.15 0.11
CA PRO A 317 12.78 19.47 0.40
C PRO A 317 11.35 19.63 -0.10
N SER A 318 10.41 19.91 0.80
CA SER A 318 8.98 20.02 0.48
C SER A 318 8.60 21.28 -0.28
N ASN A 319 9.47 22.30 -0.24
CA ASN A 319 9.27 23.58 -0.93
C ASN A 319 9.98 23.69 -2.29
N ASP A 320 10.68 22.64 -2.71
CA ASP A 320 11.29 22.59 -4.05
C ASP A 320 10.20 22.45 -5.11
N ALA A 321 10.28 23.27 -6.17
CA ALA A 321 9.24 23.34 -7.20
C ALA A 321 9.09 22.03 -7.99
N ASP A 322 10.19 21.29 -8.22
CA ASP A 322 10.16 20.00 -8.91
C ASP A 322 9.57 18.94 -7.99
N ASN A 323 9.90 18.93 -6.70
CA ASN A 323 9.31 18.00 -5.74
C ASN A 323 7.80 18.21 -5.58
N VAL A 324 7.36 19.47 -5.54
CA VAL A 324 5.92 19.81 -5.53
C VAL A 324 5.23 19.34 -6.81
N TYR A 325 5.86 19.51 -7.98
CA TYR A 325 5.34 18.97 -9.24
C TYR A 325 5.22 17.46 -9.20
N LEU A 326 6.27 16.75 -8.77
CA LEU A 326 6.29 15.28 -8.68
C LEU A 326 5.24 14.74 -7.70
N ALA A 327 5.02 15.39 -6.57
CA ALA A 327 3.98 15.00 -5.63
C ALA A 327 2.56 15.14 -6.24
N LYS A 328 2.32 16.16 -7.06
CA LYS A 328 1.07 16.32 -7.80
C LYS A 328 0.89 15.24 -8.87
N GLU A 329 1.94 14.91 -9.62
CA GLU A 329 1.90 13.80 -10.60
C GLU A 329 1.65 12.45 -9.90
N THR A 330 2.24 12.25 -8.72
CA THR A 330 1.98 11.06 -7.88
C THR A 330 0.52 11.01 -7.43
N ALA A 331 -0.09 12.15 -7.08
CA ALA A 331 -1.51 12.22 -6.72
C ALA A 331 -2.42 11.90 -7.92
N ILE A 332 -2.06 12.35 -9.13
CA ILE A 332 -2.77 11.98 -10.36
C ILE A 332 -2.65 10.49 -10.62
N LEU A 333 -1.43 9.93 -10.50
CA LEU A 333 -1.19 8.49 -10.65
C LEU A 333 -2.03 7.69 -9.64
N LEU A 334 -2.08 8.10 -8.38
CA LEU A 334 -2.89 7.43 -7.35
C LEU A 334 -4.37 7.41 -7.73
N ARG A 335 -4.90 8.52 -8.25
CA ARG A 335 -6.28 8.59 -8.74
C ARG A 335 -6.51 7.61 -9.90
N GLU A 336 -5.61 7.58 -10.87
CA GLU A 336 -5.67 6.68 -12.04
C GLU A 336 -5.61 5.22 -11.60
N SER A 337 -4.72 4.88 -10.66
CA SER A 337 -4.59 3.53 -10.10
C SER A 337 -5.85 3.05 -9.39
N ILE A 338 -6.50 3.91 -8.60
CA ILE A 338 -7.77 3.57 -7.95
C ILE A 338 -8.86 3.30 -9.00
N LEU A 339 -8.92 4.10 -10.06
CA LEU A 339 -9.90 3.91 -11.13
C LEU A 339 -9.62 2.64 -11.95
N GLU A 340 -8.37 2.32 -12.20
CA GLU A 340 -7.94 1.08 -12.85
C GLU A 340 -8.29 -0.15 -12.01
N MET A 341 -7.87 -0.17 -10.74
CA MET A 341 -8.22 -1.26 -9.81
C MET A 341 -9.74 -1.46 -9.69
N LYS A 342 -10.51 -0.36 -9.75
CA LYS A 342 -11.97 -0.45 -9.81
C LYS A 342 -12.45 -1.11 -11.11
N ALA A 343 -11.91 -0.70 -12.26
CA ALA A 343 -12.32 -1.21 -13.57
C ALA A 343 -12.07 -2.72 -13.69
N ASP A 344 -10.98 -3.20 -13.11
CA ASP A 344 -10.56 -4.61 -13.09
C ASP A 344 -11.17 -5.40 -11.94
N GLY A 345 -11.96 -4.76 -11.07
CA GLY A 345 -12.56 -5.42 -9.90
C GLY A 345 -11.57 -5.75 -8.76
N ARG A 346 -10.35 -5.23 -8.80
CA ARG A 346 -9.29 -5.46 -7.80
C ARG A 346 -9.41 -4.54 -6.58
N LEU A 347 -10.04 -3.36 -6.71
CA LEU A 347 -10.21 -2.42 -5.61
C LEU A 347 -11.13 -3.01 -4.54
N ASN A 348 -10.59 -3.30 -3.37
CA ASN A 348 -11.34 -3.80 -2.21
C ASN A 348 -11.00 -2.96 -0.95
N MET A 349 -11.57 -3.31 0.20
CA MET A 349 -11.38 -2.53 1.42
C MET A 349 -9.97 -2.58 1.98
N SER A 350 -9.15 -3.59 1.65
CA SER A 350 -7.75 -3.61 2.06
C SER A 350 -6.94 -2.51 1.35
N PHE A 351 -7.23 -2.26 0.06
CA PHE A 351 -6.64 -1.12 -0.64
C PHE A 351 -7.17 0.20 -0.09
N VAL A 352 -8.48 0.33 0.17
CA VAL A 352 -9.04 1.54 0.80
C VAL A 352 -8.35 1.84 2.14
N LYS A 353 -8.05 0.80 2.93
CA LYS A 353 -7.31 0.91 4.19
C LYS A 353 -5.90 1.48 4.01
N ALA A 354 -5.24 1.15 2.90
CA ALA A 354 -3.88 1.60 2.60
C ALA A 354 -3.82 3.01 1.98
N LEU A 355 -4.97 3.56 1.51
CA LEU A 355 -5.02 4.91 0.94
C LEU A 355 -4.75 5.96 2.01
N PRO A 356 -4.26 7.16 1.61
CA PRO A 356 -4.09 8.31 2.50
C PRO A 356 -5.46 8.92 2.87
N ILE A 357 -6.15 8.31 3.85
CA ILE A 357 -7.49 8.69 4.31
C ILE A 357 -7.51 9.35 5.69
N ASP A 358 -6.35 9.59 6.28
CA ASP A 358 -6.17 10.27 7.56
C ASP A 358 -5.40 11.58 7.34
N GLU A 359 -6.11 12.71 7.42
CA GLU A 359 -5.54 14.05 7.20
C GLU A 359 -4.48 14.39 8.24
N ASP A 360 -4.66 13.95 9.48
CA ASP A 360 -3.75 14.25 10.60
C ASP A 360 -2.35 13.66 10.42
N ARG A 361 -2.19 12.70 9.50
CA ARG A 361 -0.87 12.15 9.12
C ARG A 361 -0.03 13.12 8.28
N PHE A 362 -0.64 14.15 7.67
CA PHE A 362 0.03 15.08 6.77
C PHE A 362 0.05 16.48 7.36
N ASP A 363 1.22 17.12 7.34
CA ASP A 363 1.35 18.52 7.71
C ASP A 363 0.61 19.41 6.69
N THR A 364 0.07 20.54 7.12
CA THR A 364 -0.71 21.47 6.31
C THR A 364 0.01 21.90 5.00
N PHE A 365 1.33 21.87 4.99
CA PHE A 365 2.18 22.15 3.83
C PHE A 365 3.06 20.94 3.47
N GLY A 366 2.65 19.75 3.88
CA GLY A 366 3.37 18.50 3.63
C GLY A 366 3.40 18.15 2.14
N LEU A 367 4.53 17.63 1.69
CA LEU A 367 4.75 17.30 0.28
C LEU A 367 3.66 16.38 -0.29
N PHE A 368 3.16 15.42 0.49
CA PHE A 368 2.19 14.40 0.07
C PHE A 368 0.74 14.69 0.46
N LEU A 369 0.43 15.88 1.03
CA LEU A 369 -0.94 16.31 1.28
C LEU A 369 -1.85 16.22 0.02
N PRO A 370 -1.37 16.53 -1.21
CA PRO A 370 -2.16 16.40 -2.43
C PRO A 370 -2.72 14.98 -2.69
N LEU A 371 -2.07 13.93 -2.16
CA LEU A 371 -2.56 12.55 -2.29
C LEU A 371 -3.83 12.34 -1.46
N TYR A 372 -3.84 12.84 -0.20
CA TYR A 372 -5.02 12.81 0.66
C TYR A 372 -6.19 13.58 0.02
N GLU A 373 -5.94 14.81 -0.44
CA GLU A 373 -6.96 15.64 -1.08
C GLU A 373 -7.56 14.95 -2.31
N THR A 374 -6.70 14.36 -3.15
CA THR A 374 -7.12 13.63 -4.35
C THR A 374 -8.00 12.42 -4.04
N VAL A 375 -7.64 11.64 -3.02
CA VAL A 375 -8.44 10.49 -2.55
C VAL A 375 -9.79 10.95 -2.04
N ARG A 376 -9.83 11.95 -1.15
CA ARG A 376 -11.04 12.53 -0.61
C ARG A 376 -12.00 13.01 -1.72
N ASP A 377 -11.49 13.76 -2.68
CA ASP A 377 -12.28 14.32 -3.76
C ASP A 377 -12.78 13.23 -4.72
N LEU A 378 -11.97 12.20 -4.97
CA LEU A 378 -12.37 11.03 -5.77
C LEU A 378 -13.54 10.27 -5.10
N PHE A 379 -13.47 10.02 -3.79
CA PHE A 379 -14.53 9.34 -3.05
C PHE A 379 -15.81 10.14 -2.99
N ARG A 380 -15.73 11.48 -2.95
CA ARG A 380 -16.89 12.38 -2.98
C ARG A 380 -17.56 12.46 -4.34
N SER A 381 -16.78 12.39 -5.43
CA SER A 381 -17.26 12.64 -6.79
C SER A 381 -17.58 11.38 -7.60
N THR A 382 -17.01 10.23 -7.24
CA THR A 382 -17.01 9.04 -8.09
C THR A 382 -17.47 7.80 -7.31
N ALA A 383 -18.15 6.86 -8.00
CA ALA A 383 -18.57 5.60 -7.40
C ALA A 383 -17.38 4.63 -7.30
N VAL A 384 -16.54 4.77 -6.27
CA VAL A 384 -15.33 3.95 -6.02
C VAL A 384 -15.36 3.18 -4.71
N ILE A 385 -16.43 3.31 -3.90
CA ILE A 385 -16.53 2.66 -2.60
C ILE A 385 -16.90 1.20 -2.78
N PRO A 386 -16.08 0.22 -2.36
CA PRO A 386 -16.41 -1.19 -2.47
C PRO A 386 -17.59 -1.56 -1.56
N THR A 387 -18.54 -2.34 -2.09
CA THR A 387 -19.73 -2.82 -1.35
C THR A 387 -19.54 -4.23 -0.84
N LYS A 388 -20.43 -4.67 0.08
CA LYS A 388 -20.52 -6.05 0.54
C LYS A 388 -20.66 -7.05 -0.62
N ALA A 389 -21.33 -6.64 -1.70
CA ALA A 389 -21.58 -7.47 -2.88
C ALA A 389 -20.44 -7.45 -3.92
N GLY A 390 -19.28 -6.86 -3.61
CA GLY A 390 -18.15 -6.74 -4.55
C GLY A 390 -18.38 -5.78 -5.71
N LYS A 391 -19.34 -4.87 -5.59
CA LYS A 391 -19.63 -3.79 -6.56
C LYS A 391 -19.09 -2.47 -6.00
N TYR A 392 -19.19 -1.40 -6.80
CA TYR A 392 -18.79 -0.07 -6.38
C TYR A 392 -19.99 0.86 -6.31
N VAL A 393 -20.05 1.67 -5.27
CA VAL A 393 -21.16 2.58 -5.02
C VAL A 393 -20.65 4.02 -4.85
N HIS A 394 -21.47 4.99 -5.25
CA HIS A 394 -21.23 6.40 -4.96
C HIS A 394 -21.57 6.69 -3.50
N LEU A 395 -20.80 7.58 -2.86
CA LEU A 395 -20.92 7.99 -1.47
C LEU A 395 -22.37 8.15 -0.97
N LYS A 396 -23.20 8.88 -1.71
CA LYS A 396 -24.59 9.16 -1.31
C LYS A 396 -25.49 7.93 -1.15
N TYR A 397 -25.10 6.80 -1.76
CA TYR A 397 -25.88 5.56 -1.72
C TYR A 397 -25.23 4.48 -0.84
N ALA A 398 -24.04 4.73 -0.32
CA ALA A 398 -23.36 3.85 0.60
C ALA A 398 -24.06 3.89 1.99
N LYS A 399 -24.22 2.71 2.61
CA LYS A 399 -24.73 2.56 3.98
C LYS A 399 -23.89 1.57 4.74
N ILE A 400 -23.69 1.84 6.02
CA ILE A 400 -22.98 0.96 6.95
C ILE A 400 -24.00 0.32 7.88
N ALA A 401 -23.99 -0.98 8.04
CA ALA A 401 -24.80 -1.69 8.99
C ALA A 401 -24.15 -1.65 10.39
N ARG A 402 -24.81 -1.13 11.40
CA ARG A 402 -24.31 -1.17 12.79
C ARG A 402 -24.10 -2.58 13.29
N GLN A 403 -24.90 -3.51 12.82
CA GLN A 403 -24.83 -4.94 13.12
C GLN A 403 -24.86 -5.73 11.82
N GLU A 404 -24.03 -6.75 11.69
CA GLU A 404 -23.92 -7.60 10.50
C GLU A 404 -25.29 -8.18 10.09
N ARG A 405 -26.10 -8.60 11.07
CA ARG A 405 -27.40 -9.20 10.82
C ARG A 405 -28.37 -8.25 10.08
N LEU A 406 -28.23 -6.92 10.24
CA LEU A 406 -28.98 -5.95 9.44
C LEU A 406 -28.73 -6.13 7.93
N ALA A 407 -27.47 -6.20 7.54
CA ALA A 407 -27.09 -6.35 6.14
C ALA A 407 -27.31 -7.79 5.59
N THR A 408 -27.70 -8.72 6.45
CA THR A 408 -28.14 -10.07 6.06
C THR A 408 -29.63 -10.10 5.81
N VAL A 409 -30.42 -9.52 6.72
CA VAL A 409 -31.90 -9.49 6.63
C VAL A 409 -32.37 -8.48 5.58
N PHE A 410 -31.72 -7.33 5.50
CA PHE A 410 -32.00 -6.33 4.46
C PHE A 410 -30.99 -6.45 3.33
N SER A 411 -31.33 -7.13 2.24
CA SER A 411 -30.54 -7.07 1.01
C SER A 411 -30.46 -5.62 0.49
N ASP A 412 -29.57 -5.34 -0.46
CA ASP A 412 -29.45 -4.01 -1.08
C ASP A 412 -30.79 -3.57 -1.71
N GLU A 413 -31.57 -4.52 -2.27
CA GLU A 413 -32.88 -4.27 -2.85
C GLU A 413 -33.91 -3.91 -1.75
N LEU A 414 -33.94 -4.66 -0.65
CA LEU A 414 -34.83 -4.39 0.47
C LEU A 414 -34.46 -3.09 1.19
N LEU A 415 -33.18 -2.80 1.35
CA LEU A 415 -32.70 -1.51 1.88
C LEU A 415 -33.18 -0.35 0.99
N THR A 416 -33.07 -0.51 -0.32
CA THR A 416 -33.52 0.49 -1.30
C THR A 416 -35.04 0.70 -1.22
N GLN A 417 -35.81 -0.38 -1.13
CA GLN A 417 -37.28 -0.32 -0.95
C GLN A 417 -37.66 0.32 0.39
N LEU A 418 -36.93 0.01 1.45
CA LEU A 418 -37.19 0.55 2.79
C LEU A 418 -36.99 2.06 2.84
N ILE A 419 -35.86 2.55 2.27
CA ILE A 419 -35.56 3.99 2.24
C ILE A 419 -36.50 4.74 1.28
N ASN A 420 -36.88 4.12 0.15
CA ASN A 420 -37.91 4.55 -0.80
C ASN A 420 -37.85 6.04 -1.24
N ASN A 421 -36.64 6.51 -1.59
CA ASN A 421 -36.43 7.90 -2.06
C ASN A 421 -35.84 7.97 -3.48
N GLY A 422 -35.97 6.90 -4.29
CA GLY A 422 -35.53 6.83 -5.67
C GLY A 422 -34.02 6.53 -5.87
N GLY A 423 -33.26 6.35 -4.79
CA GLY A 423 -31.85 5.95 -4.83
C GLY A 423 -31.70 4.41 -4.88
N LYS A 424 -30.51 3.93 -5.30
CA LYS A 424 -30.12 2.52 -5.18
C LYS A 424 -29.06 2.40 -4.08
N TYR A 425 -29.49 1.98 -2.90
CA TYR A 425 -28.63 1.88 -1.72
C TYR A 425 -27.93 0.53 -1.65
N CYS A 426 -26.67 0.55 -1.20
CA CYS A 426 -25.86 -0.64 -1.02
C CYS A 426 -25.20 -0.65 0.36
N TRP A 427 -25.07 -1.84 0.94
CA TRP A 427 -24.30 -2.05 2.14
C TRP A 427 -22.80 -2.05 1.86
N LEU A 428 -22.05 -1.36 2.68
CA LEU A 428 -20.61 -1.55 2.79
C LEU A 428 -20.31 -2.87 3.53
N PRO A 429 -19.09 -3.39 3.45
CA PRO A 429 -18.72 -4.63 4.12
C PRO A 429 -19.04 -4.61 5.62
N THR A 430 -19.58 -5.71 6.12
CA THR A 430 -20.12 -5.81 7.50
C THR A 430 -19.04 -5.83 8.58
N PHE A 431 -17.79 -6.06 8.21
CA PHE A 431 -16.65 -5.96 9.13
C PHE A 431 -16.25 -4.50 9.49
N LEU A 432 -16.83 -3.49 8.82
CA LEU A 432 -16.64 -2.08 9.18
C LEU A 432 -17.45 -1.77 10.45
N THR A 433 -16.87 -2.09 11.61
CA THR A 433 -17.49 -1.93 12.92
C THR A 433 -16.53 -1.26 13.91
N GLU A 434 -17.07 -0.65 14.96
CA GLU A 434 -16.30 -0.04 16.07
C GLU A 434 -15.35 -1.03 16.78
N THR A 435 -15.67 -2.31 16.75
CA THR A 435 -14.91 -3.37 17.42
C THR A 435 -13.79 -3.92 16.56
N ASN A 436 -13.86 -3.71 15.25
CA ASN A 436 -12.80 -4.14 14.33
C ASN A 436 -11.68 -3.09 14.29
N ARG A 437 -10.65 -3.30 15.11
CA ARG A 437 -9.51 -2.37 15.23
C ARG A 437 -8.76 -2.19 13.92
N GLU A 438 -8.71 -3.20 13.08
CA GLU A 438 -7.98 -3.17 11.81
C GLU A 438 -8.57 -2.16 10.82
N TYR A 439 -9.91 -2.04 10.78
CA TYR A 439 -10.62 -1.15 9.86
C TYR A 439 -11.27 0.05 10.55
N LYS A 440 -10.93 0.31 11.81
CA LYS A 440 -11.55 1.41 12.56
C LYS A 440 -11.32 2.77 11.89
N HIS A 441 -10.10 3.06 11.43
CA HIS A 441 -9.78 4.32 10.74
C HIS A 441 -10.54 4.48 9.42
N VAL A 442 -10.81 3.37 8.69
CA VAL A 442 -11.67 3.38 7.50
C VAL A 442 -13.10 3.71 7.89
N LEU A 443 -13.62 3.12 8.96
CA LEU A 443 -14.95 3.44 9.49
C LEU A 443 -15.04 4.92 9.89
N ASP A 444 -14.05 5.43 10.62
CA ASP A 444 -14.00 6.82 11.05
C ASP A 444 -13.96 7.79 9.85
N TYR A 445 -13.16 7.48 8.83
CA TYR A 445 -13.11 8.25 7.59
C TYR A 445 -14.46 8.22 6.84
N MET A 446 -15.05 7.03 6.66
CA MET A 446 -16.34 6.88 5.96
C MET A 446 -17.46 7.63 6.67
N THR A 447 -17.51 7.58 8.01
CA THR A 447 -18.59 8.19 8.79
C THR A 447 -18.33 9.66 9.13
N GLY A 448 -17.12 10.02 9.48
CA GLY A 448 -16.73 11.38 9.87
C GLY A 448 -16.48 12.28 8.67
N GLU A 449 -15.49 11.95 7.85
CA GLU A 449 -15.07 12.81 6.73
C GLU A 449 -16.04 12.73 5.54
N LEU A 450 -16.48 11.53 5.18
CA LEU A 450 -17.36 11.34 4.04
C LEU A 450 -18.85 11.36 4.39
N GLY A 451 -19.23 11.27 5.67
CA GLY A 451 -20.61 11.36 6.11
C GLY A 451 -21.49 10.17 5.71
N VAL A 452 -20.90 8.96 5.51
CA VAL A 452 -21.67 7.74 5.24
C VAL A 452 -22.54 7.40 6.44
N GLN A 453 -23.84 7.26 6.20
CA GLN A 453 -24.80 6.97 7.26
C GLN A 453 -24.64 5.53 7.77
N VAL A 454 -24.53 5.41 9.10
CA VAL A 454 -24.64 4.13 9.79
C VAL A 454 -26.12 3.88 10.09
N ILE A 455 -26.65 2.78 9.57
CA ILE A 455 -28.03 2.33 9.86
C ILE A 455 -27.98 1.46 11.10
N ARG A 456 -28.76 1.88 12.09
CA ARG A 456 -28.96 1.17 13.36
C ARG A 456 -30.32 0.50 13.37
N PRO A 457 -30.52 -0.57 14.14
CA PRO A 457 -31.84 -1.18 14.28
C PRO A 457 -32.92 -0.20 14.73
N GLU A 458 -32.56 0.83 15.54
CA GLU A 458 -33.50 1.84 16.02
C GLU A 458 -33.99 2.76 14.88
N ASP A 459 -33.18 2.95 13.83
CA ASP A 459 -33.55 3.77 12.67
C ASP A 459 -34.69 3.14 11.86
N LEU A 460 -34.87 1.81 11.97
CA LEU A 460 -35.92 1.07 11.27
C LEU A 460 -37.31 1.59 11.62
N ARG A 461 -37.51 2.14 12.82
CA ARG A 461 -38.80 2.76 13.22
C ARG A 461 -39.22 3.86 12.26
N SER A 462 -38.33 4.78 11.96
CA SER A 462 -38.60 5.90 11.06
C SER A 462 -38.84 5.44 9.62
N PHE A 463 -38.07 4.45 9.18
CA PHE A 463 -38.23 3.86 7.85
C PHE A 463 -39.57 3.14 7.69
N PHE A 464 -40.00 2.31 8.66
CA PHE A 464 -41.30 1.64 8.63
C PHE A 464 -42.46 2.65 8.70
N ALA A 465 -42.31 3.71 9.48
CA ALA A 465 -43.31 4.77 9.53
C ALA A 465 -43.44 5.52 8.19
N SER A 466 -42.33 5.75 7.50
CA SER A 466 -42.29 6.41 6.20
C SER A 466 -42.73 5.48 5.04
N ASN A 467 -42.63 4.17 5.22
CA ASN A 467 -43.05 3.18 4.23
C ASN A 467 -43.95 2.10 4.85
N PRO A 468 -45.23 2.42 5.15
CA PRO A 468 -46.13 1.50 5.84
C PRO A 468 -46.51 0.25 5.01
N LYS A 469 -46.25 0.26 3.70
CA LYS A 469 -46.48 -0.89 2.82
C LYS A 469 -45.33 -1.90 2.81
N PHE A 470 -44.19 -1.56 3.39
CA PHE A 470 -43.00 -2.40 3.35
C PHE A 470 -43.19 -3.71 4.12
N LEU A 471 -43.55 -3.65 5.40
CA LEU A 471 -43.73 -4.85 6.23
C LEU A 471 -44.82 -5.81 5.73
N PRO A 472 -46.01 -5.33 5.28
CA PRO A 472 -47.02 -6.21 4.73
C PRO A 472 -46.58 -6.99 3.49
N ALA A 473 -45.62 -6.54 2.75
CA ALA A 473 -45.06 -7.19 1.57
C ALA A 473 -44.07 -8.32 1.89
N GLN A 474 -43.63 -8.44 3.15
CA GLN A 474 -42.60 -9.40 3.54
C GLN A 474 -43.16 -10.79 3.89
N SER A 475 -42.34 -11.82 3.67
CA SER A 475 -42.70 -13.20 4.04
C SER A 475 -42.64 -13.41 5.57
N ILE A 476 -43.28 -14.50 6.03
CA ILE A 476 -43.18 -14.90 7.45
C ILE A 476 -41.73 -15.20 7.83
N ASP A 477 -40.97 -15.88 6.97
CA ASP A 477 -39.57 -16.20 7.22
C ASP A 477 -38.72 -14.93 7.43
N TRP A 478 -38.92 -13.94 6.57
CA TRP A 478 -38.24 -12.66 6.71
C TRP A 478 -38.61 -11.93 8.01
N LEU A 479 -39.87 -11.99 8.41
CA LEU A 479 -40.32 -11.38 9.67
C LEU A 479 -39.71 -12.08 10.90
N VAL A 480 -39.51 -13.39 10.85
CA VAL A 480 -38.77 -14.14 11.88
C VAL A 480 -37.34 -13.63 12.02
N ASP A 481 -36.65 -13.43 10.89
CA ASP A 481 -35.29 -12.88 10.89
C ASP A 481 -35.25 -11.44 11.43
N LEU A 482 -36.23 -10.60 11.08
CA LEU A 482 -36.37 -9.25 11.61
C LEU A 482 -36.55 -9.26 13.12
N TYR A 483 -37.44 -10.09 13.66
CA TYR A 483 -37.65 -10.19 15.10
C TYR A 483 -36.40 -10.68 15.82
N GLY A 484 -35.63 -11.58 15.21
CA GLY A 484 -34.34 -11.98 15.74
C GLY A 484 -33.28 -10.86 15.75
N ILE A 485 -33.40 -9.80 14.92
CA ILE A 485 -32.59 -8.59 15.09
C ILE A 485 -33.00 -7.86 16.38
N PHE A 486 -34.31 -7.68 16.58
CA PHE A 486 -34.85 -6.94 17.71
C PHE A 486 -34.59 -7.61 19.06
N GLU A 487 -34.51 -8.93 19.12
CA GLU A 487 -34.12 -9.69 20.32
C GLU A 487 -32.73 -9.31 20.85
N ASN A 488 -31.84 -8.92 19.95
CA ASN A 488 -30.45 -8.61 20.27
C ASN A 488 -30.19 -7.11 20.48
N ILE A 489 -31.24 -6.27 20.62
CA ILE A 489 -31.07 -4.85 20.89
C ILE A 489 -31.44 -4.55 22.34
N PRO A 490 -30.46 -4.31 23.22
CA PRO A 490 -30.75 -3.95 24.59
C PRO A 490 -31.66 -2.72 24.66
N GLY A 491 -32.78 -2.81 25.38
CA GLY A 491 -33.66 -1.69 25.61
C GLY A 491 -34.55 -1.22 24.44
N ALA A 492 -34.51 -1.89 23.27
CA ALA A 492 -35.32 -1.50 22.10
C ALA A 492 -36.82 -1.41 22.40
N PHE A 493 -37.30 -2.17 23.37
CA PHE A 493 -38.69 -2.22 23.82
C PHE A 493 -38.85 -1.75 25.29
N SER A 494 -37.88 -1.01 25.81
CA SER A 494 -37.94 -0.45 27.15
C SER A 494 -39.14 0.50 27.27
N LYS A 495 -39.87 0.40 28.37
CA LYS A 495 -41.01 1.28 28.71
C LYS A 495 -40.58 2.53 29.45
N SER A 496 -39.28 2.86 29.43
CA SER A 496 -38.76 4.05 30.11
C SER A 496 -39.00 5.34 29.31
N ARG A 497 -38.95 6.48 30.02
CA ARG A 497 -39.33 7.79 29.47
C ARG A 497 -38.40 8.38 28.42
N TYR A 498 -37.18 7.85 28.31
CA TYR A 498 -36.07 8.52 27.61
C TYR A 498 -35.60 7.83 26.32
N GLU A 499 -36.27 6.76 25.92
CA GLU A 499 -35.78 5.98 24.77
C GLU A 499 -36.66 6.13 23.51
N THR A 500 -36.02 6.29 22.39
CA THR A 500 -36.60 6.26 21.05
C THR A 500 -37.03 4.81 20.70
N ASN A 501 -38.26 4.50 20.92
CA ASN A 501 -38.68 3.20 21.31
C ASN A 501 -39.43 2.50 20.18
N MET A 502 -39.02 1.31 19.82
CA MET A 502 -39.74 0.40 18.94
C MET A 502 -41.08 -0.05 19.56
N THR A 503 -41.28 0.18 20.85
CA THR A 503 -42.48 -0.15 21.61
C THR A 503 -43.78 0.38 20.99
N THR A 504 -43.74 1.53 20.29
CA THR A 504 -44.89 2.13 19.61
C THR A 504 -44.79 2.08 18.09
N ALA A 505 -43.84 1.30 17.52
CA ALA A 505 -43.72 1.09 16.07
C ALA A 505 -44.68 -0.02 15.61
N ASN A 506 -45.29 0.15 14.43
CA ASN A 506 -46.22 -0.83 13.85
C ASN A 506 -45.42 -2.00 13.21
N ILE A 507 -44.91 -2.89 14.05
CA ILE A 507 -44.03 -3.98 13.65
C ILE A 507 -44.60 -5.38 13.89
N VAL A 508 -45.66 -5.50 14.70
CA VAL A 508 -46.26 -6.79 15.04
C VAL A 508 -47.36 -7.12 14.04
N LYS A 509 -47.19 -8.21 13.29
CA LYS A 509 -48.21 -8.73 12.42
C LYS A 509 -49.31 -9.42 13.25
N THR A 510 -50.54 -9.01 13.00
CA THR A 510 -51.71 -9.59 13.67
C THR A 510 -52.31 -10.76 12.92
N ALA A 511 -53.17 -11.54 13.55
CA ALA A 511 -53.94 -12.62 12.96
C ALA A 511 -54.82 -12.17 11.76
N THR A 512 -55.15 -10.87 11.68
CA THR A 512 -55.88 -10.28 10.54
C THR A 512 -54.95 -9.84 9.39
N GLY A 513 -53.63 -9.98 9.55
CA GLY A 513 -52.62 -9.56 8.57
C GLY A 513 -52.24 -8.10 8.64
N THR A 514 -52.80 -7.31 9.55
CA THR A 514 -52.42 -5.93 9.78
C THR A 514 -51.18 -5.81 10.67
N PHE A 515 -50.44 -4.72 10.53
CA PHE A 515 -49.30 -4.43 11.40
C PHE A 515 -49.64 -3.35 12.42
N VAL A 516 -49.43 -3.67 13.68
CA VAL A 516 -49.75 -2.76 14.82
C VAL A 516 -48.54 -2.61 15.74
N ALA A 517 -48.53 -1.53 16.53
CA ALA A 517 -47.54 -1.37 17.58
C ALA A 517 -47.79 -2.37 18.72
N PRO A 518 -46.76 -2.95 19.36
CA PRO A 518 -46.95 -3.83 20.51
C PRO A 518 -47.65 -3.14 21.66
N PHE A 519 -47.38 -1.84 21.89
CA PHE A 519 -48.01 -1.05 22.92
C PHE A 519 -48.48 0.28 22.36
N ARG A 520 -49.53 0.86 22.94
CA ARG A 520 -49.93 2.24 22.76
C ARG A 520 -49.61 3.03 24.01
N ARG A 521 -49.33 4.32 23.86
CA ARG A 521 -49.04 5.20 24.97
C ARG A 521 -50.31 5.94 25.39
N GLU A 522 -50.67 5.83 26.67
CA GLU A 522 -51.73 6.66 27.30
C GLU A 522 -51.12 7.44 28.44
N GLY A 523 -50.94 8.74 28.23
CA GLY A 523 -50.26 9.61 29.19
C GLY A 523 -48.81 9.18 29.45
N LYS A 524 -48.53 8.69 30.65
CA LYS A 524 -47.20 8.21 31.08
C LYS A 524 -47.06 6.68 31.04
N THR A 525 -48.12 5.94 30.69
CA THR A 525 -48.13 4.47 30.71
C THR A 525 -48.18 3.88 29.33
N TYR A 526 -47.63 2.66 29.18
CA TYR A 526 -47.73 1.86 27.99
C TYR A 526 -48.76 0.74 28.21
N ILE A 527 -49.80 0.73 27.39
CA ILE A 527 -50.88 -0.24 27.44
C ILE A 527 -50.70 -1.25 26.30
N PRO A 528 -50.86 -2.55 26.55
CA PRO A 528 -50.81 -3.55 25.51
C PRO A 528 -51.79 -3.22 24.37
N ASN A 529 -51.29 -3.23 23.11
CA ASN A 529 -52.10 -2.98 21.94
C ASN A 529 -52.29 -4.27 21.13
N VAL A 530 -51.55 -5.32 21.47
CA VAL A 530 -51.63 -6.65 20.89
C VAL A 530 -51.45 -7.69 22.00
N PHE A 531 -52.08 -8.83 21.84
CA PHE A 531 -52.10 -9.93 22.82
C PHE A 531 -51.59 -11.22 22.19
N LEU A 532 -51.12 -12.13 23.04
CA LEU A 532 -50.77 -13.49 22.64
C LEU A 532 -52.02 -14.27 22.12
N PRO A 533 -51.86 -15.19 21.16
CA PRO A 533 -52.99 -15.96 20.66
C PRO A 533 -53.75 -16.68 21.78
N SER A 534 -55.07 -16.63 21.73
CA SER A 534 -55.96 -17.36 22.66
C SER A 534 -56.97 -18.18 21.86
N PRO A 535 -57.08 -19.49 22.11
CA PRO A 535 -58.06 -20.34 21.42
C PRO A 535 -59.49 -20.05 21.90
N LYS A 536 -59.69 -19.41 23.05
CA LYS A 536 -60.97 -19.21 23.69
C LYS A 536 -61.62 -17.87 23.34
N ILE A 537 -60.86 -16.88 22.94
CA ILE A 537 -61.36 -15.53 22.64
C ILE A 537 -61.27 -15.27 21.14
N ARG A 538 -62.41 -15.12 20.49
CA ARG A 538 -62.51 -14.68 19.11
C ARG A 538 -63.27 -13.36 19.06
N SER A 539 -62.53 -12.25 19.12
CA SER A 539 -63.09 -10.91 19.00
C SER A 539 -62.39 -10.14 17.89
N ALA A 540 -63.17 -9.47 17.04
CA ALA A 540 -62.65 -8.60 15.99
C ALA A 540 -62.04 -7.29 16.56
N ASP A 541 -62.35 -6.94 17.81
CA ASP A 541 -61.87 -5.74 18.46
C ASP A 541 -60.52 -5.91 19.13
N ILE A 542 -59.90 -7.10 19.09
CA ILE A 542 -58.63 -7.40 19.76
C ILE A 542 -57.60 -7.78 18.74
N ASN A 543 -56.45 -7.15 18.80
CA ASN A 543 -55.29 -7.52 18.01
C ASN A 543 -54.58 -8.72 18.65
N PHE A 544 -54.62 -9.87 18.01
CA PHE A 544 -53.81 -11.05 18.36
C PHE A 544 -52.57 -11.13 17.47
N VAL A 545 -51.45 -11.57 18.00
CA VAL A 545 -50.26 -11.92 17.20
C VAL A 545 -50.62 -13.01 16.22
N ASP A 546 -50.06 -12.94 14.98
CA ASP A 546 -50.17 -14.03 14.01
C ASP A 546 -49.66 -15.33 14.64
N ALA A 547 -50.46 -16.41 14.56
CA ALA A 547 -50.16 -17.64 15.26
C ALA A 547 -48.88 -18.31 14.79
N THR A 548 -48.60 -18.24 13.49
CA THR A 548 -47.38 -18.80 12.92
C THR A 548 -46.13 -18.06 13.40
N LEU A 549 -46.19 -16.74 13.46
CA LEU A 549 -45.09 -15.92 14.00
C LEU A 549 -44.90 -16.15 15.49
N TYR A 550 -45.99 -16.28 16.25
CA TYR A 550 -45.90 -16.57 17.68
C TYR A 550 -45.16 -17.88 17.95
N GLU A 551 -45.54 -18.95 17.23
CA GLU A 551 -44.90 -20.25 17.41
C GLU A 551 -43.40 -20.23 17.08
N ARG A 552 -42.99 -19.43 16.10
CA ARG A 552 -41.62 -19.36 15.62
C ARG A 552 -40.76 -18.36 16.40
N CYS A 553 -41.37 -17.34 17.02
CA CYS A 553 -40.68 -16.22 17.72
C CYS A 553 -41.19 -16.07 19.15
N ARG A 554 -41.41 -17.18 19.88
CA ARG A 554 -41.94 -17.15 21.27
C ARG A 554 -41.10 -16.26 22.16
N HIS A 555 -39.77 -16.39 22.12
CA HIS A 555 -38.85 -15.58 22.92
C HIS A 555 -39.06 -14.06 22.70
N PHE A 556 -39.24 -13.65 21.45
CA PHE A 556 -39.51 -12.24 21.14
C PHE A 556 -40.81 -11.76 21.76
N PHE A 557 -41.89 -12.53 21.66
CA PHE A 557 -43.20 -12.09 22.16
C PHE A 557 -43.37 -12.25 23.68
N ASP A 558 -42.86 -13.35 24.25
CA ASP A 558 -43.02 -13.69 25.66
C ASP A 558 -42.00 -12.93 26.55
N ASP A 559 -40.72 -12.93 26.16
CA ASP A 559 -39.64 -12.45 27.03
C ASP A 559 -39.21 -11.02 26.68
N ILE A 560 -39.09 -10.65 25.40
CA ILE A 560 -38.65 -9.33 24.98
C ILE A 560 -39.80 -8.32 25.02
N LEU A 561 -40.93 -8.62 24.37
CA LEU A 561 -42.13 -7.74 24.41
C LEU A 561 -42.94 -7.91 25.68
N GLN A 562 -42.85 -9.04 26.34
CA GLN A 562 -43.64 -9.38 27.55
C GLN A 562 -45.16 -9.21 27.31
N LEU A 563 -45.61 -9.73 26.16
CA LEU A 563 -47.03 -9.69 25.83
C LEU A 563 -47.81 -10.67 26.71
N GLN A 564 -49.04 -10.30 27.03
CA GLN A 564 -49.90 -11.09 27.89
C GLN A 564 -51.00 -11.76 27.10
N LYS A 565 -51.54 -12.85 27.64
CA LYS A 565 -52.83 -13.36 27.20
C LYS A 565 -53.91 -12.42 27.64
N PRO A 566 -54.98 -12.24 26.86
CA PRO A 566 -56.09 -11.40 27.28
C PRO A 566 -56.77 -12.00 28.52
N ASN A 567 -57.22 -11.11 29.44
CA ASN A 567 -57.95 -11.54 30.61
C ASN A 567 -59.34 -12.08 30.17
N GLU A 568 -59.48 -13.39 30.13
CA GLU A 568 -60.71 -14.05 29.67
C GLU A 568 -61.99 -13.59 30.38
N TYR A 569 -61.93 -13.29 31.67
CA TYR A 569 -63.04 -12.82 32.46
C TYR A 569 -63.50 -11.40 32.10
N GLU A 570 -62.59 -10.48 31.89
CA GLU A 570 -62.92 -9.08 31.53
C GLU A 570 -63.56 -9.03 30.12
N PHE A 571 -63.12 -9.86 29.21
CA PHE A 571 -63.69 -9.90 27.85
C PHE A 571 -65.03 -10.57 27.81
N LEU A 572 -65.27 -11.66 28.53
CA LEU A 572 -66.57 -12.27 28.70
C LEU A 572 -67.60 -11.31 29.29
N ILE A 573 -67.22 -10.52 30.32
CA ILE A 573 -68.11 -9.53 30.94
C ILE A 573 -68.43 -8.38 29.96
N LYS A 574 -67.43 -7.92 29.14
CA LYS A 574 -67.68 -6.89 28.12
C LYS A 574 -68.58 -7.38 26.99
N ASP A 575 -68.46 -8.64 26.59
CA ASP A 575 -69.29 -9.25 25.52
C ASP A 575 -70.74 -9.48 26.01
N ILE A 576 -70.91 -9.85 27.28
CA ILE A 576 -72.21 -9.97 27.92
C ILE A 576 -72.91 -8.62 28.08
N LYS A 577 -72.14 -7.55 28.35
CA LYS A 577 -72.69 -6.18 28.48
C LYS A 577 -72.99 -5.53 27.12
N LYS A 578 -72.44 -6.01 26.03
CA LYS A 578 -72.75 -5.54 24.66
C LYS A 578 -73.92 -6.25 24.02
N ARG A 579 -74.33 -7.41 24.56
CA ARG A 579 -75.55 -8.14 24.19
C ARG A 579 -76.75 -7.68 25.03
#